data_8e36f26d4781842abe0282a5e501c1a6
#
_entry.id   8e36f26d4781842abe0282a5e501c1a6
#
_cell.length_a   1.000
_cell.length_b   1.000
_cell.length_c   1.000
_cell.angle_alpha   90.00
_cell.angle_beta   90.00
_cell.angle_gamma   90.00
#
_symmetry.space_group_name_H-M   'P 1'
#
loop_
_entity.id
_entity.type
_entity.pdbx_description
1 polymer ?
#
loop_
_entity_poly.entity_id
_entity_poly.type
_entity_poly.pdbx_seq_one_letter_code
_entity_poly.pdbx_strand_id
1 'polypeptide(L)'
;MGGTKQRYRYDDSYEETVELSDGQRIQLRPMRASDKQMLLDGFEHLSPDSRYARFMAPKSTLTDRELRYLTEVDGIDHFAIGAIRRHLVSKPEGVGSARFVRLSDQPDTAEPAVTVLDRFHGKGLGSIMLQRLIEAAWERDVRWFCTELLADNTASRRMIESLSPDVTFRHAGDGAIIATLPVPEPDQTPTAPGFFVGTSIHKLMSYVARAKVSVRLKVTRPPDSPG
;
A
#
# COMPACT_ATOMS: atom_id res chain seq x y z
N MET A 1 22.27 25.61 -13.45
CA MET A 1 21.98 25.32 -12.03
C MET A 1 21.60 23.85 -11.95
N GLY A 2 22.55 23.01 -11.51
CA GLY A 2 22.31 21.57 -11.39
C GLY A 2 21.50 21.29 -10.13
N GLY A 3 20.22 20.95 -10.29
CA GLY A 3 19.42 20.48 -9.18
C GLY A 3 20.02 19.18 -8.65
N THR A 4 20.41 19.16 -7.40
CA THR A 4 20.83 17.95 -6.70
C THR A 4 19.66 16.97 -6.77
N LYS A 5 19.82 15.88 -7.54
CA LYS A 5 18.82 14.82 -7.63
C LYS A 5 18.67 14.27 -6.21
N GLN A 6 17.53 14.51 -5.57
CA GLN A 6 17.23 13.99 -4.25
C GLN A 6 17.33 12.47 -4.32
N ARG A 7 18.22 11.88 -3.52
CA ARG A 7 18.49 10.45 -3.55
C ARG A 7 17.64 9.81 -2.45
N TYR A 8 16.62 9.07 -2.85
CA TYR A 8 15.80 8.29 -1.93
C TYR A 8 16.54 7.01 -1.51
N ARG A 9 16.37 6.58 -0.26
CA ARG A 9 16.80 5.26 0.21
C ARG A 9 16.04 4.15 -0.54
N TYR A 10 14.73 4.38 -0.77
CA TYR A 10 13.86 3.45 -1.48
C TYR A 10 13.82 3.77 -2.98
N ASP A 11 14.97 3.85 -3.62
CA ASP A 11 15.10 3.98 -5.09
C ASP A 11 15.16 2.60 -5.78
N ASP A 12 15.37 2.57 -7.09
CA ASP A 12 15.42 1.34 -7.89
C ASP A 12 16.53 0.35 -7.46
N SER A 13 17.53 0.81 -6.71
CA SER A 13 18.62 0.00 -6.18
C SER A 13 18.32 -0.64 -4.83
N TYR A 14 17.22 -0.23 -4.18
CA TYR A 14 16.84 -0.79 -2.88
C TYR A 14 16.55 -2.27 -2.97
N GLU A 15 17.18 -3.04 -2.09
CA GLU A 15 16.94 -4.44 -1.88
C GLU A 15 17.22 -4.79 -0.43
N GLU A 16 16.27 -5.44 0.24
CA GLU A 16 16.36 -5.89 1.61
C GLU A 16 15.86 -7.33 1.73
N THR A 17 16.52 -8.14 2.54
CA THR A 17 15.99 -9.46 2.93
C THR A 17 15.53 -9.40 4.37
N VAL A 18 14.26 -9.70 4.60
CA VAL A 18 13.63 -9.75 5.93
C VAL A 18 13.32 -11.19 6.30
N GLU A 19 13.38 -11.50 7.59
CA GLU A 19 12.98 -12.79 8.15
C GLU A 19 11.63 -12.65 8.84
N LEU A 20 10.69 -13.51 8.48
CA LEU A 20 9.36 -13.58 9.09
C LEU A 20 9.39 -14.37 10.40
N SER A 21 8.33 -14.27 11.19
CA SER A 21 8.21 -14.94 12.49
C SER A 21 8.31 -16.49 12.42
N ASP A 22 8.08 -17.07 11.25
CA ASP A 22 8.21 -18.50 10.97
C ASP A 22 9.56 -18.89 10.34
N GLY A 23 10.55 -17.98 10.32
CA GLY A 23 11.88 -18.18 9.76
C GLY A 23 11.97 -18.09 8.23
N GLN A 24 10.87 -17.81 7.52
CA GLN A 24 10.92 -17.61 6.08
C GLN A 24 11.62 -16.29 5.74
N ARG A 25 12.49 -16.31 4.73
CA ARG A 25 13.21 -15.14 4.24
C ARG A 25 12.53 -14.60 2.99
N ILE A 26 12.20 -13.32 3.04
CA ILE A 26 11.50 -12.59 1.96
C ILE A 26 12.36 -11.42 1.51
N GLN A 27 12.54 -11.30 0.19
CA GLN A 27 13.19 -10.16 -0.42
C GLN A 27 12.19 -9.04 -0.65
N LEU A 28 12.50 -7.84 -0.19
CA LEU A 28 11.77 -6.61 -0.49
C LEU A 28 12.56 -5.78 -1.50
N ARG A 29 11.92 -5.28 -2.53
CA ARG A 29 12.48 -4.35 -3.52
C ARG A 29 11.38 -3.56 -4.23
N PRO A 30 11.69 -2.43 -4.88
CA PRO A 30 10.72 -1.72 -5.69
C PRO A 30 10.10 -2.60 -6.77
N MET A 31 8.83 -2.36 -7.05
CA MET A 31 8.08 -3.01 -8.13
C MET A 31 8.68 -2.60 -9.48
N ARG A 32 8.72 -3.53 -10.44
CA ARG A 32 9.30 -3.35 -11.77
C ARG A 32 8.29 -3.74 -12.84
N ALA A 33 8.39 -3.14 -14.03
CA ALA A 33 7.56 -3.50 -15.17
C ALA A 33 7.63 -5.00 -15.55
N SER A 34 8.76 -5.65 -15.24
CA SER A 34 8.96 -7.10 -15.44
C SER A 34 8.17 -7.99 -14.48
N ASP A 35 7.57 -7.41 -13.42
CA ASP A 35 6.86 -8.19 -12.38
C ASP A 35 5.40 -8.51 -12.74
N LYS A 36 4.94 -8.14 -13.95
CA LYS A 36 3.54 -8.35 -14.38
C LYS A 36 3.07 -9.78 -14.18
N GLN A 37 3.86 -10.74 -14.63
CA GLN A 37 3.48 -12.16 -14.49
C GLN A 37 3.46 -12.58 -13.02
N MET A 38 4.47 -12.18 -12.24
CA MET A 38 4.53 -12.48 -10.82
C MET A 38 3.35 -11.87 -10.04
N LEU A 39 2.92 -10.66 -10.42
CA LEU A 39 1.75 -10.00 -9.84
C LEU A 39 0.46 -10.72 -10.21
N LEU A 40 0.33 -11.18 -11.46
CA LEU A 40 -0.83 -11.95 -11.93
C LEU A 40 -0.93 -13.28 -11.20
N ASP A 41 0.18 -14.03 -11.13
CA ASP A 41 0.26 -15.29 -10.39
C ASP A 41 -0.11 -15.08 -8.90
N GLY A 42 0.41 -14.01 -8.28
CA GLY A 42 0.07 -13.64 -6.91
C GLY A 42 -1.42 -13.31 -6.73
N PHE A 43 -2.02 -12.59 -7.69
CA PHE A 43 -3.45 -12.28 -7.67
C PHE A 43 -4.32 -13.55 -7.72
N GLU A 44 -3.95 -14.53 -8.52
CA GLU A 44 -4.66 -15.82 -8.62
C GLU A 44 -4.63 -16.60 -7.32
N HIS A 45 -3.59 -16.43 -6.51
CA HIS A 45 -3.44 -17.07 -5.20
C HIS A 45 -4.11 -16.33 -4.03
N LEU A 46 -4.69 -15.15 -4.26
CA LEU A 46 -5.51 -14.48 -3.25
C LEU A 46 -6.87 -15.16 -3.10
N SER A 47 -7.37 -15.28 -1.87
CA SER A 47 -8.75 -15.72 -1.63
C SER A 47 -9.77 -14.72 -2.21
N PRO A 48 -11.01 -15.13 -2.48
CA PRO A 48 -12.08 -14.22 -2.89
C PRO A 48 -12.26 -13.04 -1.93
N ASP A 49 -12.16 -13.28 -0.62
CA ASP A 49 -12.30 -12.25 0.41
C ASP A 49 -11.14 -11.26 0.36
N SER A 50 -9.89 -11.74 0.22
CA SER A 50 -8.71 -10.88 0.06
C SER A 50 -8.76 -10.08 -1.24
N ARG A 51 -9.27 -10.64 -2.35
CA ARG A 51 -9.51 -9.90 -3.59
C ARG A 51 -10.58 -8.83 -3.38
N TYR A 52 -11.71 -9.18 -2.75
CA TYR A 52 -12.78 -8.23 -2.47
C TYR A 52 -12.30 -7.10 -1.57
N ALA A 53 -11.63 -7.40 -0.46
CA ALA A 53 -11.07 -6.40 0.45
C ALA A 53 -10.07 -5.47 -0.28
N ARG A 54 -9.31 -6.02 -1.24
CA ARG A 54 -8.31 -5.25 -2.02
C ARG A 54 -8.92 -4.34 -3.07
N PHE A 55 -9.98 -4.77 -3.74
CA PHE A 55 -10.56 -4.10 -4.91
C PHE A 55 -11.95 -3.50 -4.63
N MET A 56 -12.53 -3.72 -3.46
CA MET A 56 -13.90 -3.32 -3.06
C MET A 56 -14.96 -3.75 -4.09
N ALA A 57 -14.64 -4.79 -4.88
CA ALA A 57 -15.50 -5.34 -5.92
C ALA A 57 -15.12 -6.79 -6.21
N PRO A 58 -16.06 -7.62 -6.66
CA PRO A 58 -15.74 -8.94 -7.18
C PRO A 58 -14.78 -8.80 -8.38
N LYS A 59 -13.60 -9.41 -8.28
CA LYS A 59 -12.60 -9.34 -9.33
C LYS A 59 -11.99 -10.71 -9.58
N SER A 60 -12.14 -11.20 -10.82
CA SER A 60 -11.66 -12.53 -11.22
C SER A 60 -10.29 -12.48 -11.88
N THR A 61 -9.91 -11.36 -12.51
CA THR A 61 -8.63 -11.19 -13.21
C THR A 61 -8.18 -9.75 -13.22
N LEU A 62 -6.90 -9.53 -13.52
CA LEU A 62 -6.33 -8.21 -13.79
C LEU A 62 -6.20 -8.01 -15.31
N THR A 63 -6.64 -6.87 -15.80
CA THR A 63 -6.45 -6.46 -17.20
C THR A 63 -5.00 -6.00 -17.44
N ASP A 64 -4.55 -6.02 -18.71
CA ASP A 64 -3.21 -5.50 -19.06
C ASP A 64 -3.00 -4.04 -18.64
N ARG A 65 -4.05 -3.22 -18.70
CA ARG A 65 -4.00 -1.83 -18.24
C ARG A 65 -3.74 -1.74 -16.74
N GLU A 66 -4.40 -2.58 -15.96
CA GLU A 66 -4.22 -2.66 -14.51
C GLU A 66 -2.84 -3.22 -14.15
N LEU A 67 -2.38 -4.25 -14.86
CA LEU A 67 -1.03 -4.79 -14.68
C LEU A 67 0.04 -3.74 -14.95
N ARG A 68 -0.08 -2.97 -16.04
CA ARG A 68 0.81 -1.84 -16.30
C ARG A 68 0.76 -0.83 -15.17
N TYR A 69 -0.43 -0.37 -14.80
CA TYR A 69 -0.59 0.59 -13.71
C TYR A 69 0.02 0.10 -12.40
N LEU A 70 -0.11 -1.19 -12.08
CA LEU A 70 0.38 -1.77 -10.84
C LEU A 70 1.90 -2.04 -10.84
N THR A 71 2.55 -2.07 -12.00
CA THR A 71 3.98 -2.44 -12.12
C THR A 71 4.86 -1.36 -12.74
N GLU A 72 4.30 -0.48 -13.58
CA GLU A 72 5.02 0.62 -14.21
C GLU A 72 4.83 1.89 -13.39
N VAL A 73 5.45 1.92 -12.20
CA VAL A 73 5.38 3.03 -11.24
C VAL A 73 6.50 4.03 -11.49
N ASP A 74 6.26 5.33 -11.21
CA ASP A 74 7.28 6.39 -11.38
C ASP A 74 8.25 6.48 -10.20
N GLY A 75 7.95 5.79 -9.10
CA GLY A 75 8.77 5.79 -7.89
C GLY A 75 8.69 7.08 -7.07
N ILE A 76 7.86 8.05 -7.44
CA ILE A 76 7.70 9.36 -6.79
C ILE A 76 6.26 9.55 -6.31
N ASP A 77 5.33 9.74 -7.23
CA ASP A 77 3.91 9.94 -6.94
C ASP A 77 3.15 8.61 -6.87
N HIS A 78 3.65 7.61 -7.56
CA HIS A 78 3.24 6.23 -7.46
C HIS A 78 4.45 5.37 -7.10
N PHE A 79 4.56 5.01 -5.85
CA PHE A 79 5.63 4.14 -5.34
C PHE A 79 5.08 2.77 -4.94
N ALA A 80 5.83 1.71 -5.22
CA ALA A 80 5.44 0.36 -4.83
C ALA A 80 6.65 -0.52 -4.49
N ILE A 81 6.53 -1.32 -3.42
CA ILE A 81 7.48 -2.37 -3.01
C ILE A 81 6.80 -3.72 -3.23
N GLY A 82 7.51 -4.65 -3.86
CA GLY A 82 7.16 -6.06 -3.94
C GLY A 82 7.86 -6.88 -2.86
N ALA A 83 7.14 -7.87 -2.31
CA ALA A 83 7.69 -8.90 -1.44
C ALA A 83 7.80 -10.21 -2.22
N ILE A 84 9.00 -10.77 -2.29
CA ILE A 84 9.33 -11.89 -3.18
C ILE A 84 9.96 -13.01 -2.35
N ARG A 85 9.35 -14.19 -2.43
CA ARG A 85 9.95 -15.40 -1.92
C ARG A 85 10.83 -16.03 -3.00
N ARG A 86 12.13 -16.15 -2.73
CA ARG A 86 13.05 -16.86 -3.62
C ARG A 86 13.07 -18.34 -3.27
N HIS A 87 13.06 -19.17 -4.28
CA HIS A 87 13.22 -20.62 -4.19
C HIS A 87 14.55 -21.03 -4.80
N LEU A 88 15.13 -22.12 -4.32
CA LEU A 88 16.42 -22.62 -4.85
C LEU A 88 16.28 -23.20 -6.26
N VAL A 89 15.13 -23.81 -6.57
CA VAL A 89 14.92 -24.58 -7.80
C VAL A 89 13.69 -24.20 -8.60
N SER A 90 12.86 -23.27 -8.11
CA SER A 90 11.67 -22.81 -8.80
C SER A 90 11.70 -21.30 -9.05
N LYS A 91 10.75 -20.79 -9.87
CA LYS A 91 10.64 -19.36 -10.12
C LYS A 91 10.38 -18.58 -8.82
N PRO A 92 10.89 -17.35 -8.71
CA PRO A 92 10.55 -16.46 -7.61
C PRO A 92 9.03 -16.23 -7.57
N GLU A 93 8.49 -16.12 -6.37
CA GLU A 93 7.07 -15.96 -6.11
C GLU A 93 6.79 -14.61 -5.46
N GLY A 94 5.84 -13.84 -6.02
CA GLY A 94 5.32 -12.63 -5.39
C GLY A 94 4.37 -12.99 -4.26
N VAL A 95 4.70 -12.59 -3.04
CA VAL A 95 3.94 -12.96 -1.83
C VAL A 95 3.25 -11.76 -1.19
N GLY A 96 3.54 -10.54 -1.66
CA GLY A 96 2.90 -9.32 -1.21
C GLY A 96 3.33 -8.09 -2.01
N SER A 97 2.59 -7.02 -1.85
CA SER A 97 2.93 -5.70 -2.38
C SER A 97 2.43 -4.60 -1.44
N ALA A 98 3.22 -3.55 -1.24
CA ALA A 98 2.81 -2.32 -0.61
C ALA A 98 3.04 -1.16 -1.57
N ARG A 99 2.11 -0.21 -1.59
CA ARG A 99 2.20 0.98 -2.46
C ARG A 99 1.51 2.17 -1.86
N PHE A 100 1.88 3.34 -2.31
CA PHE A 100 1.04 4.52 -2.19
C PHE A 100 0.90 5.21 -3.55
N VAL A 101 -0.18 5.97 -3.68
CA VAL A 101 -0.39 6.88 -4.82
C VAL A 101 -0.80 8.23 -4.27
N ARG A 102 -0.04 9.26 -4.64
CA ARG A 102 -0.27 10.63 -4.25
C ARG A 102 -1.58 11.14 -4.84
N LEU A 103 -2.34 11.88 -4.07
CA LEU A 103 -3.55 12.53 -4.54
C LEU A 103 -3.19 13.78 -5.35
N SER A 104 -3.77 13.92 -6.54
CA SER A 104 -3.43 15.00 -7.48
C SER A 104 -3.77 16.40 -6.98
N ASP A 105 -4.75 16.52 -6.08
CA ASP A 105 -5.25 17.76 -5.49
C ASP A 105 -4.69 18.02 -4.07
N GLN A 106 -3.92 17.07 -3.52
CA GLN A 106 -3.32 17.15 -2.19
C GLN A 106 -1.90 16.55 -2.23
N PRO A 107 -0.89 17.36 -2.56
CA PRO A 107 0.46 16.88 -2.83
C PRO A 107 1.19 16.28 -1.62
N ASP A 108 0.72 16.53 -0.42
CA ASP A 108 1.23 15.93 0.82
C ASP A 108 0.42 14.70 1.30
N THR A 109 -0.58 14.28 0.52
CA THR A 109 -1.48 13.18 0.88
C THR A 109 -1.41 12.07 -0.17
N ALA A 110 -1.37 10.81 0.28
CA ALA A 110 -1.37 9.66 -0.61
C ALA A 110 -2.36 8.58 -0.14
N GLU A 111 -2.82 7.77 -1.09
CA GLU A 111 -3.62 6.57 -0.80
C GLU A 111 -2.69 5.36 -0.66
N PRO A 112 -2.53 4.80 0.56
CA PRO A 112 -1.73 3.60 0.79
C PRO A 112 -2.53 2.33 0.49
N ALA A 113 -1.82 1.26 0.12
CA ALA A 113 -2.40 -0.05 0.02
C ALA A 113 -1.36 -1.14 0.26
N VAL A 114 -1.71 -2.13 1.05
CA VAL A 114 -0.88 -3.31 1.32
C VAL A 114 -1.68 -4.57 1.01
N THR A 115 -1.05 -5.51 0.35
CA THR A 115 -1.61 -6.82 0.03
C THR A 115 -0.58 -7.88 0.34
N VAL A 116 -1.00 -8.92 1.05
CA VAL A 116 -0.18 -10.08 1.37
C VAL A 116 -0.99 -11.33 1.06
N LEU A 117 -0.37 -12.37 0.48
CA LEU A 117 -1.04 -13.63 0.25
C LEU A 117 -1.49 -14.26 1.57
N ASP A 118 -2.67 -14.86 1.60
CA ASP A 118 -3.34 -15.37 2.81
C ASP A 118 -2.42 -16.27 3.64
N ARG A 119 -1.63 -17.15 3.01
CA ARG A 119 -0.68 -18.05 3.69
C ARG A 119 0.50 -17.34 4.38
N PHE A 120 0.68 -16.03 4.14
CA PHE A 120 1.67 -15.19 4.80
C PHE A 120 1.06 -14.25 5.84
N HIS A 121 -0.26 -14.33 6.05
CA HIS A 121 -0.91 -13.57 7.11
C HIS A 121 -0.42 -14.03 8.49
N GLY A 122 -0.40 -13.11 9.47
CA GLY A 122 0.03 -13.40 10.83
C GLY A 122 1.54 -13.63 11.03
N LYS A 123 2.36 -13.53 9.96
CA LYS A 123 3.82 -13.76 10.00
C LYS A 123 4.66 -12.48 10.06
N GLY A 124 4.02 -11.31 10.18
CA GLY A 124 4.70 -10.01 10.28
C GLY A 124 4.98 -9.33 8.94
N LEU A 125 4.81 -10.02 7.79
CA LEU A 125 5.15 -9.45 6.47
C LEU A 125 4.44 -8.14 6.18
N GLY A 126 3.13 -8.07 6.44
CA GLY A 126 2.35 -6.87 6.19
C GLY A 126 2.83 -5.66 7.00
N SER A 127 3.16 -5.86 8.28
CA SER A 127 3.70 -4.81 9.16
C SER A 127 5.05 -4.30 8.67
N ILE A 128 5.95 -5.22 8.29
CA ILE A 128 7.26 -4.85 7.72
C ILE A 128 7.07 -4.02 6.44
N MET A 129 6.22 -4.47 5.53
CA MET A 129 5.96 -3.76 4.27
C MET A 129 5.33 -2.39 4.50
N LEU A 130 4.40 -2.28 5.46
CA LEU A 130 3.80 -0.99 5.81
C LEU A 130 4.84 -0.02 6.39
N GLN A 131 5.71 -0.50 7.27
CA GLN A 131 6.79 0.32 7.81
C GLN A 131 7.69 0.87 6.70
N ARG A 132 8.10 0.03 5.74
CA ARG A 132 8.90 0.46 4.58
C ARG A 132 8.14 1.44 3.69
N LEU A 133 6.83 1.25 3.56
CA LEU A 133 5.97 2.17 2.82
C LEU A 133 5.88 3.55 3.50
N ILE A 134 5.78 3.59 4.82
CA ILE A 134 5.78 4.82 5.63
C ILE A 134 7.11 5.57 5.44
N GLU A 135 8.24 4.88 5.58
CA GLU A 135 9.56 5.46 5.38
C GLU A 135 9.73 6.03 3.96
N ALA A 136 9.30 5.26 2.93
CA ALA A 136 9.34 5.70 1.54
C ALA A 136 8.42 6.90 1.25
N ALA A 137 7.25 6.95 1.89
CA ALA A 137 6.31 8.06 1.79
C ALA A 137 6.89 9.34 2.42
N TRP A 138 7.51 9.21 3.58
CA TRP A 138 8.17 10.31 4.29
C TRP A 138 9.29 10.94 3.46
N GLU A 139 10.14 10.13 2.84
CA GLU A 139 11.21 10.60 1.94
C GLU A 139 10.67 11.42 0.75
N ARG A 140 9.42 11.21 0.37
CA ARG A 140 8.74 11.85 -0.77
C ARG A 140 7.77 12.96 -0.35
N ASP A 141 7.94 13.50 0.86
CA ASP A 141 7.10 14.57 1.40
C ASP A 141 5.59 14.23 1.50
N VAL A 142 5.25 12.94 1.56
CA VAL A 142 3.90 12.49 1.93
C VAL A 142 3.80 12.56 3.46
N ARG A 143 2.81 13.31 3.94
CA ARG A 143 2.57 13.53 5.38
C ARG A 143 1.24 12.98 5.85
N TRP A 144 0.36 12.63 4.93
CA TRP A 144 -0.95 12.09 5.23
C TRP A 144 -1.23 10.84 4.39
N PHE A 145 -1.82 9.84 5.03
CA PHE A 145 -2.46 8.74 4.33
C PHE A 145 -3.98 8.88 4.41
N CYS A 146 -4.64 8.66 3.27
CA CYS A 146 -6.09 8.65 3.16
C CYS A 146 -6.51 7.38 2.42
N THR A 147 -7.24 6.49 3.08
CA THR A 147 -7.64 5.20 2.50
C THR A 147 -9.11 4.92 2.74
N GLU A 148 -9.75 4.26 1.80
CA GLU A 148 -11.11 3.74 1.93
C GLU A 148 -11.06 2.27 2.30
N LEU A 149 -11.89 1.86 3.24
CA LEU A 149 -12.02 0.47 3.68
C LEU A 149 -13.47 0.13 3.98
N LEU A 150 -13.80 -1.15 3.97
CA LEU A 150 -15.10 -1.63 4.41
C LEU A 150 -15.28 -1.36 5.91
N ALA A 151 -16.45 -0.89 6.31
CA ALA A 151 -16.72 -0.55 7.70
C ALA A 151 -16.65 -1.76 8.64
N ASP A 152 -16.92 -2.96 8.14
CA ASP A 152 -16.83 -4.24 8.83
C ASP A 152 -15.42 -4.86 8.81
N ASN A 153 -14.48 -4.30 8.05
CA ASN A 153 -13.09 -4.75 8.05
C ASN A 153 -12.35 -4.30 9.32
N THR A 154 -12.69 -4.97 10.43
CA THR A 154 -12.13 -4.67 11.75
C THR A 154 -10.62 -4.89 11.83
N ALA A 155 -10.05 -5.79 11.02
CA ALA A 155 -8.62 -6.06 10.97
C ALA A 155 -7.85 -4.85 10.40
N SER A 156 -8.28 -4.34 9.24
CA SER A 156 -7.69 -3.13 8.64
C SER A 156 -7.86 -1.91 9.52
N ARG A 157 -9.03 -1.76 10.16
CA ARG A 157 -9.29 -0.66 11.08
C ARG A 157 -8.35 -0.68 12.27
N ARG A 158 -8.21 -1.80 12.98
CA ARG A 158 -7.28 -1.94 14.12
C ARG A 158 -5.83 -1.66 13.73
N MET A 159 -5.42 -2.12 12.56
CA MET A 159 -4.08 -1.84 12.05
C MET A 159 -3.87 -0.33 11.85
N ILE A 160 -4.80 0.35 11.21
CA ILE A 160 -4.71 1.79 10.97
C ILE A 160 -4.70 2.55 12.32
N GLU A 161 -5.56 2.17 13.27
CA GLU A 161 -5.59 2.70 14.63
C GLU A 161 -4.26 2.48 15.39
N SER A 162 -3.55 1.37 15.12
CA SER A 162 -2.25 1.09 15.73
C SER A 162 -1.10 1.93 15.16
N LEU A 163 -1.27 2.53 13.98
CA LEU A 163 -0.25 3.37 13.35
C LEU A 163 -0.23 4.79 13.91
N SER A 164 -1.38 5.31 14.28
CA SER A 164 -1.49 6.66 14.84
C SER A 164 -2.74 6.77 15.71
N PRO A 165 -2.62 7.36 16.90
CA PRO A 165 -3.78 7.71 17.72
C PRO A 165 -4.63 8.83 17.08
N ASP A 166 -4.07 9.59 16.14
CA ASP A 166 -4.70 10.74 15.50
C ASP A 166 -5.48 10.34 14.22
N VAL A 167 -5.72 9.04 14.01
CA VAL A 167 -6.54 8.59 12.89
C VAL A 167 -7.98 9.08 13.03
N THR A 168 -8.52 9.59 11.95
CA THR A 168 -9.93 9.98 11.85
C THR A 168 -10.67 9.07 10.87
N PHE A 169 -11.92 8.71 11.21
CA PHE A 169 -12.78 7.90 10.35
C PHE A 169 -14.02 8.69 9.95
N ARG A 170 -14.38 8.61 8.68
CA ARG A 170 -15.58 9.25 8.13
C ARG A 170 -16.35 8.27 7.27
N HIS A 171 -17.66 8.23 7.41
CA HIS A 171 -18.50 7.43 6.52
C HIS A 171 -18.41 7.93 5.07
N ALA A 172 -18.25 6.99 4.14
CA ALA A 172 -18.16 7.26 2.70
C ALA A 172 -19.43 6.85 1.92
N GLY A 173 -20.40 6.22 2.60
CA GLY A 173 -21.57 5.57 1.98
C GLY A 173 -21.31 4.11 1.65
N ASP A 174 -22.34 3.37 1.28
CA ASP A 174 -22.29 1.97 0.79
C ASP A 174 -21.49 1.00 1.69
N GLY A 175 -21.53 1.20 3.01
CA GLY A 175 -20.80 0.36 3.97
C GLY A 175 -19.29 0.60 3.98
N ALA A 176 -18.81 1.69 3.38
CA ALA A 176 -17.40 2.09 3.39
C ALA A 176 -17.14 3.24 4.36
N ILE A 177 -15.91 3.29 4.87
CA ILE A 177 -15.37 4.39 5.66
C ILE A 177 -14.06 4.87 5.05
N ILE A 178 -13.79 6.16 5.19
CA ILE A 178 -12.51 6.77 4.85
C ILE A 178 -11.75 6.99 6.14
N ALA A 179 -10.55 6.43 6.21
CA ALA A 179 -9.58 6.68 7.25
C ALA A 179 -8.57 7.71 6.75
N THR A 180 -8.32 8.74 7.55
CA THR A 180 -7.25 9.72 7.33
C THR A 180 -6.35 9.72 8.55
N LEU A 181 -5.04 9.59 8.34
CA LEU A 181 -4.05 9.54 9.42
C LEU A 181 -2.77 10.26 8.99
N PRO A 182 -2.06 10.91 9.95
CA PRO A 182 -0.73 11.41 9.68
C PRO A 182 0.21 10.23 9.37
N VAL A 183 1.13 10.42 8.43
CA VAL A 183 2.24 9.48 8.21
C VAL A 183 3.21 9.67 9.36
N PRO A 184 3.44 8.64 10.20
CA PRO A 184 4.36 8.77 11.33
C PRO A 184 5.78 9.08 10.85
N GLU A 185 6.50 9.87 11.63
CA GLU A 185 7.93 10.03 11.40
C GLU A 185 8.64 8.66 11.55
N PRO A 186 9.60 8.32 10.67
CA PRO A 186 10.19 6.98 10.65
C PRO A 186 10.69 6.46 12.00
N ASP A 187 11.31 7.35 12.81
CA ASP A 187 11.81 7.01 14.14
C ASP A 187 10.70 6.81 15.19
N GLN A 188 9.47 7.23 14.88
CA GLN A 188 8.29 7.14 15.77
C GLN A 188 7.30 6.06 15.30
N THR A 189 7.62 5.35 14.21
CA THR A 189 6.72 4.33 13.66
C THR A 189 6.59 3.16 14.65
N PRO A 190 5.39 2.88 15.19
CA PRO A 190 5.20 1.76 16.09
C PRO A 190 5.50 0.45 15.36
N THR A 191 6.21 -0.47 16.03
CA THR A 191 6.34 -1.84 15.52
C THR A 191 4.99 -2.54 15.71
N ALA A 192 4.11 -2.47 14.72
CA ALA A 192 2.79 -3.07 14.81
C ALA A 192 2.88 -4.60 14.86
N PRO A 193 2.31 -5.28 15.86
CA PRO A 193 2.21 -6.74 15.87
C PRO A 193 1.28 -7.18 14.73
N GLY A 194 1.77 -8.11 13.92
CA GLY A 194 1.21 -8.50 12.64
C GLY A 194 -0.23 -8.97 12.63
N PHE A 195 -1.07 -8.23 11.93
CA PHE A 195 -2.28 -8.71 11.26
C PHE A 195 -2.56 -7.81 10.05
N PHE A 196 -2.46 -8.36 8.84
CA PHE A 196 -2.81 -7.66 7.61
C PHE A 196 -3.87 -8.43 6.82
N VAL A 197 -5.02 -7.81 6.63
CA VAL A 197 -6.00 -8.17 5.60
C VAL A 197 -6.22 -6.93 4.75
N GLY A 198 -6.01 -7.06 3.45
CA GLY A 198 -5.98 -6.05 2.40
C GLY A 198 -6.65 -4.71 2.68
N THR A 199 -5.88 -3.64 2.54
CA THR A 199 -6.42 -2.28 2.37
C THR A 199 -6.82 -2.06 0.91
N SER A 200 -7.94 -1.37 0.71
CA SER A 200 -8.58 -1.20 -0.60
C SER A 200 -7.80 -0.29 -1.55
N ILE A 201 -7.75 -0.64 -2.84
CA ILE A 201 -7.35 0.24 -3.96
C ILE A 201 -8.59 0.69 -4.76
N HIS A 202 -9.79 0.62 -4.21
CA HIS A 202 -11.00 0.85 -4.99
C HIS A 202 -10.98 2.18 -5.76
N LYS A 203 -10.55 3.28 -5.15
CA LYS A 203 -10.40 4.57 -5.83
C LYS A 203 -9.31 4.55 -6.90
N LEU A 204 -8.19 3.91 -6.64
CA LEU A 204 -7.10 3.80 -7.58
C LEU A 204 -7.52 3.08 -8.86
N MET A 205 -8.25 1.98 -8.74
CA MET A 205 -8.71 1.21 -9.89
C MET A 205 -9.88 1.89 -10.61
N SER A 206 -10.70 2.67 -9.92
CA SER A 206 -11.74 3.51 -10.55
C SER A 206 -11.13 4.64 -11.38
N TYR A 207 -9.95 5.18 -11.00
CA TYR A 207 -9.18 6.13 -11.82
C TYR A 207 -8.68 5.47 -13.11
N VAL A 208 -8.18 4.24 -13.04
CA VAL A 208 -7.76 3.47 -14.22
C VAL A 208 -8.94 3.13 -15.12
N ALA A 209 -10.11 2.83 -14.54
CA ALA A 209 -11.33 2.52 -15.29
C ALA A 209 -12.06 3.75 -15.84
N ARG A 210 -11.93 4.92 -15.19
CA ARG A 210 -12.62 6.16 -15.52
C ARG A 210 -11.63 7.30 -15.80
N ALA A 211 -10.91 7.25 -16.90
CA ALA A 211 -9.95 8.27 -17.32
C ALA A 211 -10.55 9.69 -17.54
N LYS A 212 -11.67 10.06 -16.92
CA LYS A 212 -12.31 11.37 -17.09
C LYS A 212 -13.14 11.92 -15.92
N VAL A 213 -13.03 11.43 -14.69
CA VAL A 213 -13.81 12.04 -13.59
C VAL A 213 -12.88 12.37 -12.43
N SER A 214 -12.60 13.67 -12.26
CA SER A 214 -11.97 14.21 -11.05
C SER A 214 -12.94 14.08 -9.87
N VAL A 215 -12.74 13.09 -9.02
CA VAL A 215 -13.44 13.02 -7.73
C VAL A 215 -12.68 13.90 -6.74
N ARG A 216 -13.22 15.10 -6.47
CA ARG A 216 -12.75 15.97 -5.40
C ARG A 216 -13.06 15.31 -4.05
N LEU A 217 -12.08 14.62 -3.47
CA LEU A 217 -12.08 14.30 -2.06
C LEU A 217 -11.83 15.59 -1.27
N LYS A 218 -12.88 16.17 -0.69
CA LYS A 218 -12.69 17.18 0.36
C LYS A 218 -12.22 16.45 1.62
N VAL A 219 -10.91 16.30 1.79
CA VAL A 219 -10.32 15.97 3.08
C VAL A 219 -10.33 17.24 3.90
N THR A 220 -11.22 17.32 4.87
CA THR A 220 -11.14 18.37 5.91
C THR A 220 -10.08 17.91 6.91
N ARG A 221 -8.94 18.60 6.92
CA ARG A 221 -7.97 18.48 8.02
C ARG A 221 -8.66 18.79 9.34
N PRO A 222 -8.34 18.10 10.43
CA PRO A 222 -8.70 18.60 11.77
C PRO A 222 -8.10 20.01 11.93
N PRO A 223 -8.79 20.93 12.63
CA PRO A 223 -8.25 22.26 12.88
C PRO A 223 -6.93 22.13 13.64
N ASP A 224 -5.92 22.88 13.19
CA ASP A 224 -4.63 22.97 13.88
C ASP A 224 -4.86 23.27 15.36
N SER A 225 -4.35 22.41 16.23
CA SER A 225 -4.36 22.69 17.68
C SER A 225 -3.56 23.96 17.91
N PRO A 226 -4.09 24.96 18.65
CA PRO A 226 -3.33 26.15 18.98
C PRO A 226 -2.15 25.77 19.88
N GLY A 227 -0.95 26.26 19.51
CA GLY A 227 0.29 26.14 20.25
C GLY A 227 0.25 26.77 21.66
#